data_4bc3cb144bfd5a9bdd91a65f10fe2561
#
_entry.id   4bc3cb144bfd5a9bdd91a65f10fe2561
#
_cell.length_a   1.000
_cell.length_b   1.000
_cell.length_c   1.000
_cell.angle_alpha   90.00
_cell.angle_beta   90.00
_cell.angle_gamma   90.00
#
_symmetry.space_group_name_H-M   'P 1'
#
loop_
_entity.id
_entity.type
_entity.pdbx_description
1 polymer ?
#
loop_
_entity_poly.entity_id
_entity_poly.type
_entity_poly.pdbx_seq_one_letter_code
_entity_poly.pdbx_strand_id
1 'polypeptide(L)'
;MGKQNLKIKEEKDSGFSTIVSGRFTNKDGRYNVKRKGVNILNRYSWYHTFLLLPRFKFIGVLVIAYLIANLIFASIYYAIGIEHLTGIDKSSPVQEFVDVFFFSAQTLTTVGYGRIAPVGALASFVATFEAFLGLLGFAIATGLFYGRFSRPRAYLKFSETAVVAPFEEGSAIMFRVAY
;
A
#
# COMPACT_ATOMS: atom_id res chain seq x y z
N MET A 1 -39.01 39.22 -13.79
CA MET A 1 -38.63 38.28 -12.69
C MET A 1 -37.17 38.50 -12.36
N GLY A 2 -36.93 39.31 -11.32
CA GLY A 2 -35.58 39.76 -10.95
C GLY A 2 -34.77 38.67 -10.21
N LYS A 3 -33.56 38.43 -10.66
CA LYS A 3 -32.57 37.66 -9.93
C LYS A 3 -32.09 38.49 -8.73
N GLN A 4 -32.51 38.12 -7.53
CA GLN A 4 -31.93 38.70 -6.30
C GLN A 4 -30.51 38.13 -6.15
N ASN A 5 -29.51 39.00 -6.36
CA ASN A 5 -28.14 38.77 -5.96
C ASN A 5 -28.06 38.91 -4.42
N LEU A 6 -28.10 37.80 -3.71
CA LEU A 6 -27.77 37.76 -2.30
C LEU A 6 -26.27 38.06 -2.15
N LYS A 7 -25.92 39.31 -1.86
CA LYS A 7 -24.61 39.71 -1.35
C LYS A 7 -24.48 39.12 0.07
N ILE A 8 -23.72 38.02 0.21
CA ILE A 8 -23.35 37.50 1.49
C ILE A 8 -22.32 38.46 2.06
N LYS A 9 -22.68 39.14 3.17
CA LYS A 9 -21.81 40.02 3.95
C LYS A 9 -20.71 39.19 4.53
N GLU A 10 -19.46 39.52 4.21
CA GLU A 10 -18.28 38.92 4.87
C GLU A 10 -18.29 39.35 6.35
N GLU A 11 -18.74 38.48 7.23
CA GLU A 11 -18.41 38.59 8.65
C GLU A 11 -16.95 38.19 8.85
N LYS A 12 -16.16 39.21 9.09
CA LYS A 12 -14.84 39.08 9.67
C LYS A 12 -15.06 38.64 11.11
N ASP A 13 -14.90 37.37 11.40
CA ASP A 13 -14.30 37.04 12.69
C ASP A 13 -13.99 35.56 12.89
N SER A 14 -12.96 35.37 13.74
CA SER A 14 -12.54 34.19 14.50
C SER A 14 -12.23 32.93 13.70
N GLY A 15 -11.01 32.81 13.31
CA GLY A 15 -10.04 31.68 13.39
C GLY A 15 -10.43 30.27 12.96
N PHE A 16 -11.69 29.92 12.72
CA PHE A 16 -12.11 28.54 12.50
C PHE A 16 -13.09 28.27 11.34
N SER A 17 -13.55 29.26 10.64
CA SER A 17 -14.44 29.04 9.50
C SER A 17 -14.00 29.80 8.26
N THR A 18 -13.15 29.18 7.46
CA THR A 18 -13.09 29.57 6.05
C THR A 18 -14.41 29.17 5.44
N ILE A 19 -15.31 30.13 5.14
CA ILE A 19 -16.56 29.91 4.44
C ILE A 19 -16.20 29.36 3.05
N VAL A 20 -16.23 28.04 2.92
CA VAL A 20 -16.15 27.40 1.61
C VAL A 20 -17.53 27.56 0.97
N SER A 21 -17.66 28.53 0.06
CA SER A 21 -18.85 28.67 -0.74
C SER A 21 -18.97 27.45 -1.68
N GLY A 22 -19.64 26.40 -1.22
CA GLY A 22 -19.85 25.18 -1.99
C GLY A 22 -20.52 24.09 -1.15
N ARG A 23 -21.12 23.12 -1.80
CA ARG A 23 -21.66 21.95 -1.10
C ARG A 23 -20.52 21.17 -0.45
N PHE A 24 -20.64 20.85 0.84
CA PHE A 24 -19.70 20.01 1.57
C PHE A 24 -19.60 18.59 0.98
N THR A 25 -20.66 18.13 0.36
CA THR A 25 -20.74 16.78 -0.22
C THR A 25 -21.17 16.90 -1.68
N ASN A 26 -20.48 16.21 -2.57
CA ASN A 26 -20.86 16.05 -3.97
C ASN A 26 -22.13 15.18 -4.08
N LYS A 27 -22.78 15.17 -5.24
CA LYS A 27 -23.96 14.31 -5.48
C LYS A 27 -23.65 12.82 -5.30
N ASP A 28 -22.39 12.42 -5.41
CA ASP A 28 -21.86 11.05 -5.25
C ASP A 28 -21.52 10.71 -3.79
N GLY A 29 -21.93 11.52 -2.80
CA GLY A 29 -21.63 11.31 -1.38
C GLY A 29 -20.18 11.59 -0.95
N ARG A 30 -19.30 12.05 -1.85
CA ARG A 30 -17.91 12.36 -1.53
C ARG A 30 -17.75 13.77 -0.99
N TYR A 31 -16.89 13.94 0.02
CA TYR A 31 -16.58 15.26 0.58
C TYR A 31 -15.86 16.14 -0.45
N ASN A 32 -16.36 17.36 -0.66
CA ASN A 32 -15.76 18.37 -1.52
C ASN A 32 -14.73 19.20 -0.75
N VAL A 33 -13.63 18.55 -0.31
CA VAL A 33 -12.56 19.19 0.47
C VAL A 33 -11.31 19.34 -0.37
N LYS A 34 -10.90 20.57 -0.64
CA LYS A 34 -9.57 20.88 -1.22
C LYS A 34 -8.55 21.03 -0.09
N ARG A 35 -7.67 20.06 0.06
CA ARG A 35 -6.54 20.15 1.00
C ARG A 35 -5.50 21.10 0.43
N LYS A 36 -5.29 22.26 1.07
CA LYS A 36 -4.20 23.21 0.76
C LYS A 36 -3.09 23.05 1.81
N GLY A 37 -1.82 23.15 1.38
CA GLY A 37 -0.67 23.20 2.29
C GLY A 37 -0.07 21.86 2.71
N VAL A 38 -0.46 20.74 2.10
CA VAL A 38 0.16 19.44 2.37
C VAL A 38 1.23 19.16 1.32
N ASN A 39 2.48 18.92 1.75
CA ASN A 39 3.56 18.47 0.88
C ASN A 39 3.15 17.22 0.11
N ILE A 40 3.53 17.13 -1.17
CA ILE A 40 3.15 16.03 -2.08
C ILE A 40 3.56 14.68 -1.52
N LEU A 41 4.71 14.59 -0.83
CA LEU A 41 5.20 13.39 -0.16
C LEU A 41 4.32 12.93 1.01
N ASN A 42 3.72 13.85 1.76
CA ASN A 42 2.79 13.52 2.87
C ASN A 42 1.36 13.26 2.38
N ARG A 43 1.06 13.56 1.13
CA ARG A 43 -0.26 13.36 0.52
C ARG A 43 -0.53 11.89 0.20
N TYR A 44 0.52 11.12 -0.09
CA TYR A 44 0.43 9.69 -0.40
C TYR A 44 0.91 8.87 0.81
N SER A 45 -0.02 8.40 1.60
CA SER A 45 0.28 7.34 2.56
C SER A 45 0.44 6.02 1.79
N TRP A 46 1.69 5.62 1.52
CA TRP A 46 2.03 4.35 0.87
C TRP A 46 1.31 3.17 1.51
N TYR A 47 1.30 3.14 2.83
CA TYR A 47 0.61 2.12 3.61
C TYR A 47 -0.89 2.05 3.28
N HIS A 48 -1.58 3.20 3.26
CA HIS A 48 -2.99 3.27 2.95
C HIS A 48 -3.29 2.87 1.50
N THR A 49 -2.42 3.24 0.55
CA THR A 49 -2.52 2.85 -0.85
C THR A 49 -2.44 1.33 -1.01
N PHE A 50 -1.45 0.68 -0.36
CA PHE A 50 -1.31 -0.78 -0.37
C PHE A 50 -2.52 -1.50 0.24
N LEU A 51 -3.11 -0.93 1.29
CA LEU A 51 -4.29 -1.50 1.93
C LEU A 51 -5.57 -1.42 1.06
N LEU A 52 -5.66 -0.44 0.15
CA LEU A 52 -6.82 -0.23 -0.73
C LEU A 52 -6.71 -0.96 -2.08
N LEU A 53 -5.54 -1.49 -2.45
CA LEU A 53 -5.35 -2.21 -3.70
C LEU A 53 -6.30 -3.42 -3.80
N PRO A 54 -6.83 -3.76 -4.99
CA PRO A 54 -7.51 -5.03 -5.23
C PRO A 54 -6.63 -6.22 -4.84
N ARG A 55 -7.21 -7.34 -4.40
CA ARG A 55 -6.47 -8.50 -3.88
C ARG A 55 -5.38 -8.98 -4.85
N PHE A 56 -5.73 -9.17 -6.11
CA PHE A 56 -4.78 -9.65 -7.13
C PHE A 56 -3.65 -8.66 -7.42
N LYS A 57 -3.96 -7.34 -7.45
CA LYS A 57 -2.92 -6.31 -7.63
C LYS A 57 -1.96 -6.25 -6.44
N PHE A 58 -2.47 -6.42 -5.23
CA PHE A 58 -1.65 -6.45 -4.03
C PHE A 58 -0.66 -7.63 -4.04
N ILE A 59 -1.14 -8.84 -4.32
CA ILE A 59 -0.28 -10.03 -4.45
C ILE A 59 0.71 -9.84 -5.59
N GLY A 60 0.26 -9.33 -6.74
CA GLY A 60 1.13 -9.06 -7.88
C GLY A 60 2.28 -8.10 -7.53
N VAL A 61 2.02 -7.04 -6.77
CA VAL A 61 3.06 -6.10 -6.32
C VAL A 61 4.08 -6.80 -5.41
N LEU A 62 3.64 -7.65 -4.48
CA LEU A 62 4.55 -8.40 -3.61
C LEU A 62 5.43 -9.36 -4.40
N VAL A 63 4.85 -10.09 -5.37
CA VAL A 63 5.61 -11.02 -6.23
C VAL A 63 6.61 -10.26 -7.10
N ILE A 64 6.20 -9.15 -7.71
CA ILE A 64 7.09 -8.31 -8.51
C ILE A 64 8.23 -7.74 -7.66
N ALA A 65 7.93 -7.22 -6.47
CA ALA A 65 8.95 -6.72 -5.55
C ALA A 65 9.95 -7.82 -5.15
N TYR A 66 9.46 -9.02 -4.88
CA TYR A 66 10.29 -10.19 -4.61
C TYR A 66 11.21 -10.53 -5.80
N LEU A 67 10.68 -10.61 -7.01
CA LEU A 67 11.46 -10.92 -8.21
C LEU A 67 12.52 -9.85 -8.50
N ILE A 68 12.18 -8.57 -8.33
CA ILE A 68 13.11 -7.46 -8.50
C ILE A 68 14.24 -7.54 -7.47
N ALA A 69 13.94 -7.81 -6.21
CA ALA A 69 14.95 -7.95 -5.17
C ALA A 69 15.94 -9.08 -5.50
N ASN A 70 15.40 -10.26 -5.87
CA ASN A 70 16.27 -11.39 -6.27
C ASN A 70 17.12 -11.07 -7.51
N LEU A 71 16.58 -10.36 -8.49
CA LEU A 71 17.34 -9.98 -9.67
C LEU A 71 18.48 -9.01 -9.33
N ILE A 72 18.22 -8.07 -8.40
CA ILE A 72 19.26 -7.14 -7.91
C ILE A 72 20.38 -7.91 -7.19
N PHE A 73 20.05 -8.78 -6.25
CA PHE A 73 21.04 -9.52 -5.51
C PHE A 73 21.79 -10.53 -6.41
N ALA A 74 21.10 -11.22 -7.30
CA ALA A 74 21.74 -12.08 -8.29
C ALA A 74 22.74 -11.30 -9.15
N SER A 75 22.39 -10.08 -9.58
CA SER A 75 23.30 -9.22 -10.32
C SER A 75 24.52 -8.78 -9.49
N ILE A 76 24.33 -8.52 -8.19
CA ILE A 76 25.43 -8.19 -7.27
C ILE A 76 26.39 -9.39 -7.12
N TYR A 77 25.87 -10.59 -6.90
CA TYR A 77 26.72 -11.79 -6.81
C TYR A 77 27.46 -12.06 -8.11
N TYR A 78 26.79 -11.91 -9.23
CA TYR A 78 27.42 -12.06 -10.54
C TYR A 78 28.54 -11.04 -10.79
N ALA A 79 28.35 -9.81 -10.30
CA ALA A 79 29.37 -8.75 -10.37
C ALA A 79 30.55 -8.96 -9.41
N ILE A 80 30.33 -9.59 -8.24
CA ILE A 80 31.40 -9.96 -7.29
C ILE A 80 32.28 -11.06 -7.89
N GLY A 81 31.69 -11.93 -8.69
CA GLY A 81 32.35 -13.08 -9.31
C GLY A 81 31.81 -14.40 -8.78
N ILE A 82 31.48 -15.27 -9.73
CA ILE A 82 30.92 -16.60 -9.45
C ILE A 82 31.91 -17.54 -8.73
N GLU A 83 33.22 -17.23 -8.73
CA GLU A 83 34.23 -17.91 -7.99
C GLU A 83 34.07 -17.80 -6.45
N HIS A 84 33.33 -16.75 -6.02
CA HIS A 84 32.97 -16.54 -4.61
C HIS A 84 31.69 -17.28 -4.19
N LEU A 85 31.16 -18.13 -5.05
CA LEU A 85 30.05 -19.02 -4.76
C LEU A 85 30.43 -20.48 -5.09
N THR A 86 30.22 -21.36 -4.14
CA THR A 86 30.41 -22.82 -4.35
C THR A 86 29.12 -23.44 -4.87
N GLY A 87 29.23 -24.55 -5.61
CA GLY A 87 28.07 -25.35 -6.05
C GLY A 87 27.36 -24.83 -7.30
N ILE A 88 27.93 -23.84 -8.00
CA ILE A 88 27.40 -23.33 -9.27
C ILE A 88 27.79 -24.27 -10.42
N ASP A 89 26.84 -24.54 -11.31
CA ASP A 89 27.07 -25.25 -12.56
C ASP A 89 27.64 -24.27 -13.61
N LYS A 90 28.88 -24.49 -13.99
CA LYS A 90 29.63 -23.67 -14.95
C LYS A 90 29.47 -24.13 -16.41
N SER A 91 28.40 -24.84 -16.73
CA SER A 91 28.18 -25.39 -18.09
C SER A 91 27.88 -24.29 -19.13
N SER A 92 27.23 -23.19 -18.74
CA SER A 92 26.95 -22.05 -19.59
C SER A 92 26.71 -20.77 -18.77
N PRO A 93 26.98 -19.56 -19.33
CA PRO A 93 26.71 -18.29 -18.61
C PRO A 93 25.24 -18.10 -18.21
N VAL A 94 24.31 -18.67 -18.95
CA VAL A 94 22.88 -18.63 -18.63
C VAL A 94 22.61 -19.50 -17.40
N GLN A 95 23.20 -20.69 -17.33
CA GLN A 95 23.04 -21.60 -16.20
C GLN A 95 23.66 -21.02 -14.94
N GLU A 96 24.82 -20.40 -15.05
CA GLU A 96 25.48 -19.68 -13.96
C GLU A 96 24.56 -18.59 -13.38
N PHE A 97 23.96 -17.76 -14.22
CA PHE A 97 23.05 -16.71 -13.75
C PHE A 97 21.77 -17.27 -13.13
N VAL A 98 21.22 -18.34 -13.69
CA VAL A 98 20.05 -19.05 -13.13
C VAL A 98 20.36 -19.62 -11.75
N ASP A 99 21.51 -20.25 -11.57
CA ASP A 99 21.95 -20.78 -10.29
C ASP A 99 22.14 -19.67 -9.26
N VAL A 100 22.74 -18.55 -9.64
CA VAL A 100 22.92 -17.37 -8.78
C VAL A 100 21.57 -16.75 -8.41
N PHE A 101 20.63 -16.68 -9.35
CA PHE A 101 19.29 -16.19 -9.10
C PHE A 101 18.54 -17.07 -8.10
N PHE A 102 18.59 -18.39 -8.24
CA PHE A 102 17.97 -19.30 -7.28
C PHE A 102 18.69 -19.31 -5.92
N PHE A 103 20.00 -19.09 -5.90
CA PHE A 103 20.72 -18.88 -4.64
C PHE A 103 20.21 -17.63 -3.89
N SER A 104 20.08 -16.50 -4.60
CA SER A 104 19.49 -15.28 -4.04
C SER A 104 18.06 -15.56 -3.53
N ALA A 105 17.22 -16.22 -4.34
CA ALA A 105 15.85 -16.53 -3.95
C ALA A 105 15.78 -17.36 -2.65
N GLN A 106 16.66 -18.32 -2.47
CA GLN A 106 16.74 -19.16 -1.27
C GLN A 106 17.31 -18.40 -0.07
N THR A 107 18.25 -17.48 -0.31
CA THR A 107 18.85 -16.65 0.73
C THR A 107 17.88 -15.60 1.23
N LEU A 108 17.20 -14.88 0.33
CA LEU A 108 16.20 -13.87 0.65
C LEU A 108 15.00 -14.45 1.43
N THR A 109 14.58 -15.68 1.08
CA THR A 109 13.51 -16.39 1.80
C THR A 109 14.01 -17.16 3.02
N THR A 110 15.30 -17.12 3.32
CA THR A 110 15.94 -17.83 4.43
C THR A 110 15.80 -19.36 4.40
N VAL A 111 15.54 -19.95 3.21
CA VAL A 111 15.43 -21.41 3.06
C VAL A 111 16.80 -22.09 3.13
N GLY A 112 17.78 -21.60 2.34
CA GLY A 112 19.17 -22.00 2.39
C GLY A 112 19.41 -23.51 2.28
N TYR A 113 19.09 -24.15 1.15
CA TYR A 113 19.32 -25.60 0.96
C TYR A 113 20.79 -26.04 1.06
N GLY A 114 21.74 -25.10 0.98
CA GLY A 114 23.16 -25.40 1.13
C GLY A 114 23.83 -25.96 -0.12
N ARG A 115 23.15 -26.10 -1.25
CA ARG A 115 23.76 -26.52 -2.53
C ARG A 115 24.76 -25.48 -3.03
N ILE A 116 24.38 -24.20 -2.94
CA ILE A 116 25.20 -23.05 -3.26
C ILE A 116 25.46 -22.30 -1.97
N ALA A 117 26.72 -21.94 -1.75
CA ALA A 117 27.15 -21.24 -0.54
C ALA A 117 28.15 -20.13 -0.88
N PRO A 118 28.10 -18.97 -0.16
CA PRO A 118 29.04 -17.89 -0.38
C PRO A 118 30.42 -18.24 0.23
N VAL A 119 31.49 -17.87 -0.49
CA VAL A 119 32.90 -18.05 -0.08
C VAL A 119 33.57 -16.69 -0.02
N GLY A 120 34.29 -16.45 1.05
CA GLY A 120 35.00 -15.20 1.29
C GLY A 120 34.10 -14.15 1.97
N ALA A 121 34.76 -13.11 2.50
CA ALA A 121 34.11 -12.13 3.36
C ALA A 121 33.04 -11.29 2.61
N LEU A 122 33.31 -10.90 1.37
CA LEU A 122 32.42 -10.02 0.61
C LEU A 122 31.11 -10.72 0.25
N ALA A 123 31.18 -11.92 -0.34
CA ALA A 123 29.98 -12.69 -0.69
C ALA A 123 29.17 -13.07 0.56
N SER A 124 29.85 -13.46 1.65
CA SER A 124 29.19 -13.77 2.92
C SER A 124 28.50 -12.54 3.54
N PHE A 125 29.12 -11.37 3.47
CA PHE A 125 28.50 -10.11 3.92
C PHE A 125 27.23 -9.81 3.14
N VAL A 126 27.29 -9.88 1.80
CA VAL A 126 26.12 -9.65 0.95
C VAL A 126 25.02 -10.65 1.25
N ALA A 127 25.32 -11.93 1.42
CA ALA A 127 24.35 -12.97 1.75
C ALA A 127 23.67 -12.73 3.11
N THR A 128 24.45 -12.31 4.10
CA THR A 128 23.92 -11.97 5.43
C THR A 128 23.00 -10.75 5.36
N PHE A 129 23.39 -9.72 4.61
CA PHE A 129 22.60 -8.53 4.41
C PHE A 129 21.31 -8.82 3.63
N GLU A 130 21.39 -9.66 2.59
CA GLU A 130 20.23 -10.12 1.84
C GLU A 130 19.24 -10.88 2.72
N ALA A 131 19.73 -11.83 3.53
CA ALA A 131 18.87 -12.58 4.46
C ALA A 131 18.17 -11.65 5.48
N PHE A 132 18.89 -10.66 6.00
CA PHE A 132 18.32 -9.65 6.89
C PHE A 132 17.22 -8.84 6.20
N LEU A 133 17.45 -8.38 4.97
CA LEU A 133 16.40 -7.67 4.18
C LEU A 133 15.21 -8.57 3.86
N GLY A 134 15.46 -9.87 3.63
CA GLY A 134 14.41 -10.87 3.45
C GLY A 134 13.50 -10.99 4.66
N LEU A 135 14.05 -11.07 5.87
CA LEU A 135 13.29 -11.10 7.13
C LEU A 135 12.47 -9.83 7.32
N LEU A 136 13.06 -8.66 7.07
CA LEU A 136 12.34 -7.38 7.15
C LEU A 136 11.22 -7.30 6.13
N GLY A 137 11.46 -7.73 4.89
CA GLY A 137 10.47 -7.78 3.82
C GLY A 137 9.30 -8.69 4.19
N PHE A 138 9.58 -9.87 4.75
CA PHE A 138 8.56 -10.80 5.23
C PHE A 138 7.73 -10.21 6.38
N ALA A 139 8.36 -9.54 7.33
CA ALA A 139 7.67 -8.87 8.44
C ALA A 139 6.73 -7.76 7.93
N ILE A 140 7.19 -6.92 6.99
CA ILE A 140 6.39 -5.87 6.37
C ILE A 140 5.21 -6.47 5.59
N ALA A 141 5.45 -7.50 4.78
CA ALA A 141 4.41 -8.18 4.02
C ALA A 141 3.33 -8.75 4.94
N THR A 142 3.74 -9.44 6.02
CA THR A 142 2.83 -10.00 7.04
C THR A 142 2.01 -8.89 7.71
N GLY A 143 2.63 -7.78 8.08
CA GLY A 143 1.94 -6.62 8.65
C GLY A 143 0.91 -6.00 7.69
N LEU A 144 1.23 -5.92 6.39
CA LEU A 144 0.29 -5.45 5.37
C LEU A 144 -0.88 -6.43 5.17
N PHE A 145 -0.61 -7.74 5.17
CA PHE A 145 -1.66 -8.77 5.14
C PHE A 145 -2.58 -8.64 6.35
N TYR A 146 -2.02 -8.59 7.56
CA TYR A 146 -2.80 -8.44 8.79
C TYR A 146 -3.67 -7.18 8.76
N GLY A 147 -3.08 -6.01 8.46
CA GLY A 147 -3.82 -4.75 8.38
C GLY A 147 -4.94 -4.74 7.34
N ARG A 148 -4.84 -5.60 6.32
CA ARG A 148 -5.87 -5.76 5.29
C ARG A 148 -7.01 -6.68 5.74
N PHE A 149 -6.71 -7.79 6.40
CA PHE A 149 -7.72 -8.75 6.87
C PHE A 149 -8.44 -8.27 8.12
N SER A 150 -7.79 -7.49 8.97
CA SER A 150 -8.36 -6.95 10.21
C SER A 150 -9.34 -5.79 10.00
N ARG A 151 -9.58 -5.35 8.77
CA ARG A 151 -10.56 -4.28 8.53
C ARG A 151 -11.98 -4.80 8.66
N PRO A 152 -12.75 -4.36 9.66
CA PRO A 152 -14.17 -4.69 9.74
C PRO A 152 -14.90 -4.07 8.55
N ARG A 153 -15.71 -4.86 7.89
CA ARG A 153 -16.65 -4.37 6.86
C ARG A 153 -17.99 -4.20 7.54
N ALA A 154 -18.41 -2.96 7.72
CA ALA A 154 -19.78 -2.68 8.12
C ALA A 154 -20.70 -2.95 6.91
N TYR A 155 -21.48 -4.02 6.97
CA TYR A 155 -22.53 -4.32 5.98
C TYR A 155 -23.82 -3.59 6.39
N LEU A 156 -23.79 -2.26 6.33
CA LEU A 156 -24.97 -1.46 6.60
C LEU A 156 -25.79 -1.35 5.32
N LYS A 157 -27.01 -1.82 5.36
CA LYS A 157 -28.02 -1.61 4.31
C LYS A 157 -28.96 -0.48 4.76
N PHE A 158 -29.06 0.53 3.95
CA PHE A 158 -30.02 1.60 4.16
C PHE A 158 -31.30 1.31 3.38
N SER A 159 -32.46 1.76 3.89
CA SER A 159 -33.69 1.71 3.11
C SER A 159 -33.58 2.55 1.86
N GLU A 160 -34.19 2.12 0.76
CA GLU A 160 -34.21 2.84 -0.52
C GLU A 160 -35.02 4.15 -0.42
N THR A 161 -35.96 4.20 0.52
CA THR A 161 -36.86 5.34 0.75
C THR A 161 -36.67 5.86 2.17
N ALA A 162 -36.73 7.19 2.29
CA ALA A 162 -36.90 7.88 3.56
C ALA A 162 -38.35 8.38 3.69
N VAL A 163 -38.91 8.27 4.87
CA VAL A 163 -40.29 8.67 5.19
C VAL A 163 -40.24 9.92 6.04
N VAL A 164 -41.02 10.93 5.70
CA VAL A 164 -41.29 12.07 6.58
C VAL A 164 -42.45 11.71 7.48
N ALA A 165 -42.23 11.70 8.79
CA ALA A 165 -43.22 11.37 9.78
C ALA A 165 -43.30 12.46 10.86
N PRO A 166 -44.46 12.69 11.47
CA PRO A 166 -44.56 13.56 12.64
C PRO A 166 -43.70 13.02 13.77
N PHE A 167 -42.94 13.89 14.40
CA PHE A 167 -42.12 13.54 15.56
C PHE A 167 -42.11 14.72 16.53
N GLU A 168 -42.60 14.49 17.72
CA GLU A 168 -42.83 15.51 18.74
C GLU A 168 -43.65 16.72 18.18
N GLU A 169 -43.12 17.93 18.30
CA GLU A 169 -43.74 19.16 17.78
C GLU A 169 -43.42 19.49 16.32
N GLY A 170 -42.69 18.58 15.62
CA GLY A 170 -42.19 18.80 14.27
C GLY A 170 -42.34 17.60 13.33
N SER A 171 -41.53 17.57 12.29
CA SER A 171 -41.44 16.46 11.33
C SER A 171 -40.01 15.96 11.25
N ALA A 172 -39.84 14.66 11.26
CA ALA A 172 -38.54 13.99 11.14
C ALA A 172 -38.45 13.16 9.86
N ILE A 173 -37.26 13.12 9.27
CA ILE A 173 -36.94 12.20 8.17
C ILE A 173 -36.41 10.92 8.77
N MET A 174 -37.13 9.83 8.56
CA MET A 174 -36.81 8.52 9.07
C MET A 174 -36.37 7.57 7.96
N PHE A 175 -35.32 6.81 8.20
CA PHE A 175 -34.86 5.74 7.31
C PHE A 175 -34.42 4.54 8.16
N ARG A 176 -34.52 3.35 7.59
CA ARG A 176 -34.07 2.12 8.28
C ARG A 176 -32.63 1.82 7.91
N VAL A 177 -31.87 1.39 8.93
CA VAL A 177 -30.55 0.84 8.78
C VAL A 177 -30.60 -0.62 9.27
N ALA A 178 -30.24 -1.56 8.39
CA ALA A 178 -30.11 -2.97 8.74
C ALA A 178 -28.62 -3.34 8.78
N TYR A 179 -28.27 -4.17 9.74
CA TYR A 179 -26.95 -4.76 9.92
C TYR A 179 -26.93 -6.19 9.38
#